data_37252d277132ff368ed933cd8bfb15d6
#
_entry.id   37252d277132ff368ed933cd8bfb15d6
#
_cell.length_a   1.000
_cell.length_b   1.000
_cell.length_c   1.000
_cell.angle_alpha   90.00
_cell.angle_beta   90.00
_cell.angle_gamma   90.00
#
_symmetry.space_group_name_H-M   'P 1'
#
loop_
_entity.id
_entity.type
_entity.pdbx_description
1 polymer ?
#
loop_
_entity_poly.entity_id
_entity_poly.type
_entity_poly.pdbx_seq_one_letter_code
_entity_poly.pdbx_strand_id
1 'polypeptide(L)'
;KIKICCYNNERVKNMKLSDMQLFRGLEEDDISSLLSCLNSVKRNYKKGEVILSEGSIIENIGIVLSGMAMISCNDIWGNTSILGSVAPGSVFAEVYACIPGQPMLVTVSAVEDTSVLFMNVGRVLTTCTNACPFHTNLARNLLTVCAHKSLQLSQRILHTSSKSIRGR
;
A
#
# COMPACT_ATOMS: atom_id res chain seq x y z
N LYS A 1 1.46 -0.05 -25.29
CA LYS A 1 0.52 0.99 -24.82
C LYS A 1 -0.26 0.39 -23.64
N ILE A 2 0.15 0.70 -22.42
CA ILE A 2 -0.57 0.32 -21.20
C ILE A 2 -1.77 1.24 -21.11
N LYS A 3 -2.98 0.69 -21.18
CA LYS A 3 -4.21 1.41 -20.86
C LYS A 3 -4.17 1.75 -19.36
N ILE A 4 -3.84 2.99 -19.04
CA ILE A 4 -4.10 3.56 -17.71
C ILE A 4 -5.63 3.64 -17.62
N CYS A 5 -6.22 2.76 -16.81
CA CYS A 5 -7.65 2.80 -16.51
C CYS A 5 -7.93 4.15 -15.83
N CYS A 6 -8.65 5.03 -16.51
CA CYS A 6 -9.07 6.31 -15.94
C CYS A 6 -9.97 6.04 -14.72
N TYR A 7 -9.37 6.09 -13.55
CA TYR A 7 -10.11 6.05 -12.30
C TYR A 7 -10.92 7.36 -12.18
N ASN A 8 -12.24 7.24 -12.13
CA ASN A 8 -13.18 8.36 -12.05
C ASN A 8 -12.87 9.21 -10.81
N ASN A 9 -12.36 10.41 -11.03
CA ASN A 9 -11.83 11.33 -10.01
C ASN A 9 -12.90 11.81 -9.00
N GLU A 10 -14.18 11.65 -9.31
CA GLU A 10 -15.29 12.10 -8.44
C GLU A 10 -15.61 11.13 -7.29
N ARG A 11 -15.38 9.82 -7.45
CA ARG A 11 -15.58 8.84 -6.37
C ARG A 11 -14.52 8.90 -5.27
N VAL A 12 -13.36 9.51 -5.55
CA VAL A 12 -12.20 9.53 -4.68
C VAL A 12 -12.28 10.60 -3.58
N LYS A 13 -13.04 11.68 -3.82
CA LYS A 13 -13.11 12.81 -2.88
C LYS A 13 -13.85 12.52 -1.56
N ASN A 14 -14.62 11.43 -1.47
CA ASN A 14 -15.44 11.10 -0.30
C ASN A 14 -15.34 9.63 0.12
N MET A 15 -14.21 8.95 -0.17
CA MET A 15 -14.01 7.57 0.28
C MET A 15 -13.82 7.57 1.80
N LYS A 16 -14.72 6.89 2.51
CA LYS A 16 -14.59 6.65 3.95
C LYS A 16 -13.53 5.58 4.21
N LEU A 17 -12.94 5.61 5.40
CA LEU A 17 -11.98 4.58 5.80
C LEU A 17 -12.62 3.19 5.83
N SER A 18 -13.88 3.08 6.24
CA SER A 18 -14.67 1.85 6.25
C SER A 18 -14.88 1.23 4.86
N ASP A 19 -14.80 2.02 3.78
CA ASP A 19 -14.90 1.53 2.40
C ASP A 19 -13.58 0.88 1.91
N MET A 20 -12.48 1.12 2.61
CA MET A 20 -11.16 0.61 2.24
C MET A 20 -11.02 -0.85 2.63
N GLN A 21 -10.38 -1.65 1.77
CA GLN A 21 -10.22 -3.10 1.97
C GLN A 21 -9.59 -3.46 3.32
N LEU A 22 -8.66 -2.64 3.81
CA LEU A 22 -7.98 -2.88 5.09
C LEU A 22 -8.92 -2.74 6.30
N PHE A 23 -9.90 -1.85 6.23
CA PHE A 23 -10.86 -1.59 7.33
C PHE A 23 -12.20 -2.28 7.13
N ARG A 24 -12.30 -3.20 6.18
CA ARG A 24 -13.53 -3.90 5.87
C ARG A 24 -14.10 -4.63 7.10
N GLY A 25 -15.38 -4.39 7.40
CA GLY A 25 -16.09 -4.99 8.54
C GLY A 25 -15.80 -4.31 9.88
N LEU A 26 -15.26 -3.07 9.84
CA LEU A 26 -15.11 -2.21 11.00
C LEU A 26 -16.01 -0.98 10.85
N GLU A 27 -16.61 -0.53 11.95
CA GLU A 27 -17.37 0.71 12.00
C GLU A 27 -16.43 1.93 12.16
N GLU A 28 -16.90 3.12 11.81
CA GLU A 28 -16.08 4.35 11.85
C GLU A 28 -15.51 4.67 13.26
N ASP A 29 -16.30 4.40 14.32
CA ASP A 29 -15.89 4.62 15.70
C ASP A 29 -14.78 3.63 16.11
N ASP A 30 -14.90 2.38 15.66
CA ASP A 30 -13.89 1.35 15.87
C ASP A 30 -12.59 1.69 15.15
N ILE A 31 -12.69 2.18 13.89
CA ILE A 31 -11.54 2.63 13.10
C ILE A 31 -10.85 3.79 13.80
N SER A 32 -11.58 4.77 14.31
CA SER A 32 -11.02 5.92 15.02
C SER A 32 -10.21 5.50 16.26
N SER A 33 -10.78 4.59 17.05
CA SER A 33 -10.12 3.99 18.23
C SER A 33 -8.87 3.21 17.84
N LEU A 34 -8.98 2.42 16.77
CA LEU A 34 -7.89 1.61 16.21
C LEU A 34 -6.72 2.47 15.72
N LEU A 35 -7.01 3.54 14.98
CA LEU A 35 -5.98 4.45 14.46
C LEU A 35 -5.18 5.12 15.58
N SER A 36 -5.84 5.48 16.69
CA SER A 36 -5.18 5.99 17.89
C SER A 36 -4.26 4.93 18.52
N CYS A 37 -4.74 3.69 18.66
CA CYS A 37 -3.97 2.58 19.21
C CYS A 37 -2.75 2.22 18.36
N LEU A 38 -2.86 2.32 17.03
CA LEU A 38 -1.79 2.00 16.07
C LEU A 38 -0.77 3.12 15.89
N ASN A 39 -0.91 4.23 16.61
CA ASN A 39 -0.04 5.39 16.47
C ASN A 39 0.00 5.89 15.01
N SER A 40 -1.17 5.92 14.37
CA SER A 40 -1.28 6.28 12.97
C SER A 40 -1.01 7.77 12.74
N VAL A 41 -0.32 8.08 11.63
CA VAL A 41 0.03 9.43 11.26
C VAL A 41 -0.38 9.71 9.82
N LYS A 42 -1.15 10.78 9.62
CA LYS A 42 -1.48 11.29 8.30
C LYS A 42 -0.41 12.26 7.83
N ARG A 43 0.08 12.08 6.59
CA ARG A 43 1.02 13.00 5.93
C ARG A 43 0.53 13.38 4.55
N ASN A 44 0.83 14.62 4.15
CA ASN A 44 0.51 15.13 2.82
C ASN A 44 1.81 15.36 2.05
N TYR A 45 1.79 15.00 0.78
CA TYR A 45 2.92 15.10 -0.13
C TYR A 45 2.50 15.89 -1.36
N LYS A 46 3.37 16.75 -1.84
CA LYS A 46 3.20 17.46 -3.10
C LYS A 46 3.58 16.56 -4.27
N LYS A 47 3.04 16.88 -5.45
CA LYS A 47 3.43 16.21 -6.69
C LYS A 47 4.95 16.16 -6.83
N GLY A 48 5.49 14.96 -7.08
CA GLY A 48 6.92 14.69 -7.24
C GLY A 48 7.68 14.42 -5.95
N GLU A 49 7.09 14.63 -4.77
CA GLU A 49 7.76 14.33 -3.51
C GLU A 49 7.89 12.83 -3.28
N VAL A 50 9.04 12.45 -2.71
CA VAL A 50 9.31 11.06 -2.31
C VAL A 50 8.57 10.78 -1.00
N ILE A 51 7.75 9.73 -1.01
CA ILE A 51 7.01 9.25 0.16
C ILE A 51 7.87 8.27 0.95
N LEU A 52 8.48 7.30 0.27
CA LEU A 52 9.42 6.32 0.83
C LEU A 52 10.56 6.11 -0.17
N SER A 53 11.79 6.08 0.33
CA SER A 53 13.00 5.93 -0.49
C SER A 53 13.48 4.49 -0.54
N GLU A 54 14.02 4.09 -1.68
CA GLU A 54 14.82 2.87 -1.82
C GLU A 54 15.95 2.85 -0.78
N GLY A 55 16.28 1.67 -0.25
CA GLY A 55 17.30 1.47 0.79
C GLY A 55 16.83 1.78 2.22
N SER A 56 15.71 2.46 2.42
CA SER A 56 15.20 2.72 3.76
C SER A 56 14.60 1.45 4.41
N ILE A 57 14.78 1.31 5.72
CA ILE A 57 14.11 0.31 6.55
C ILE A 57 12.88 0.97 7.14
N ILE A 58 11.73 0.35 6.98
CA ILE A 58 10.44 0.90 7.40
C ILE A 58 9.68 -0.10 8.27
N GLU A 59 8.89 0.44 9.21
CA GLU A 59 8.03 -0.33 10.10
C GLU A 59 6.54 0.01 9.90
N ASN A 60 6.27 0.98 9.03
CA ASN A 60 4.93 1.47 8.80
C ASN A 60 4.43 1.07 7.41
N ILE A 61 3.19 0.57 7.34
CA ILE A 61 2.45 0.46 6.09
C ILE A 61 1.84 1.81 5.74
N GLY A 62 1.72 2.10 4.46
CA GLY A 62 1.03 3.29 3.95
C GLY A 62 -0.29 2.95 3.30
N ILE A 63 -1.29 3.83 3.47
CA ILE A 63 -2.55 3.81 2.73
C ILE A 63 -2.71 5.15 2.04
N VAL A 64 -2.95 5.16 0.74
CA VAL A 64 -3.30 6.38 0.03
C VAL A 64 -4.74 6.76 0.37
N LEU A 65 -4.92 7.93 0.98
CA LEU A 65 -6.25 8.48 1.29
C LEU A 65 -6.83 9.27 0.11
N SER A 66 -5.98 10.04 -0.55
CA SER A 66 -6.32 10.82 -1.75
C SER A 66 -5.09 11.04 -2.60
N GLY A 67 -5.29 11.35 -3.88
CA GLY A 67 -4.19 11.46 -4.85
C GLY A 67 -3.73 10.10 -5.35
N MET A 68 -2.49 10.01 -5.85
CA MET A 68 -1.92 8.79 -6.41
C MET A 68 -0.42 8.73 -6.13
N ALA A 69 0.08 7.57 -5.74
CA ALA A 69 1.51 7.31 -5.63
C ALA A 69 1.98 6.35 -6.73
N MET A 70 3.26 6.43 -7.07
CA MET A 70 3.94 5.61 -8.06
C MET A 70 5.06 4.84 -7.38
N ILE A 71 5.18 3.56 -7.73
CA ILE A 71 6.27 2.69 -7.29
C ILE A 71 7.24 2.55 -8.44
N SER A 72 8.51 2.91 -8.22
CA SER A 72 9.59 2.84 -9.20
C SER A 72 10.84 2.23 -8.60
N CYS A 73 11.69 1.65 -9.44
CA CYS A 73 13.04 1.25 -9.09
C CYS A 73 14.03 1.84 -10.10
N ASN A 74 15.25 2.11 -9.64
CA ASN A 74 16.33 2.53 -10.49
C ASN A 74 17.26 1.34 -10.76
N ASP A 75 17.71 1.21 -12.01
CA ASP A 75 18.78 0.26 -12.34
C ASP A 75 20.16 0.85 -12.04
N ILE A 76 21.19 0.01 -12.17
CA ILE A 76 22.59 0.41 -11.91
C ILE A 76 23.12 1.47 -12.92
N TRP A 77 22.41 1.70 -14.03
CA TRP A 77 22.72 2.72 -15.03
C TRP A 77 21.92 4.00 -14.84
N GLY A 78 21.06 4.08 -13.82
CA GLY A 78 20.24 5.25 -13.51
C GLY A 78 18.92 5.33 -14.28
N ASN A 79 18.53 4.28 -15.03
CA ASN A 79 17.22 4.27 -15.67
C ASN A 79 16.13 3.94 -14.64
N THR A 80 15.05 4.71 -14.65
CA THR A 80 13.90 4.50 -13.78
C THR A 80 12.86 3.61 -14.45
N SER A 81 12.53 2.49 -13.80
CA SER A 81 11.45 1.60 -14.22
C SER A 81 10.24 1.76 -13.30
N ILE A 82 9.07 1.99 -13.90
CA ILE A 82 7.80 2.09 -13.17
C ILE A 82 7.25 0.67 -12.98
N LEU A 83 7.11 0.25 -11.72
CA LEU A 83 6.57 -1.06 -11.36
C LEU A 83 5.05 -1.06 -11.19
N GLY A 84 4.48 0.08 -10.80
CA GLY A 84 3.04 0.22 -10.62
C GLY A 84 2.64 1.55 -10.00
N SER A 85 1.34 1.70 -9.81
CA SER A 85 0.73 2.85 -9.12
C SER A 85 -0.12 2.39 -7.95
N VAL A 86 -0.27 3.25 -6.96
CA VAL A 86 -1.08 3.04 -5.75
C VAL A 86 -2.20 4.07 -5.75
N ALA A 87 -3.41 3.59 -5.97
CA ALA A 87 -4.62 4.40 -5.98
C ALA A 87 -5.17 4.63 -4.56
N PRO A 88 -6.08 5.59 -4.35
CA PRO A 88 -6.77 5.78 -3.09
C PRO A 88 -7.43 4.50 -2.57
N GLY A 89 -7.38 4.30 -1.26
CA GLY A 89 -7.84 3.09 -0.58
C GLY A 89 -6.87 1.91 -0.64
N SER A 90 -5.78 2.02 -1.41
CA SER A 90 -4.80 0.93 -1.55
C SER A 90 -3.70 1.04 -0.51
N VAL A 91 -3.31 -0.11 0.03
CA VAL A 91 -2.15 -0.28 0.94
C VAL A 91 -0.88 -0.39 0.10
N PHE A 92 0.24 0.12 0.61
CA PHE A 92 1.58 -0.07 0.03
C PHE A 92 2.64 -0.22 1.11
N ALA A 93 3.82 -0.72 0.71
CA ALA A 93 4.98 -0.95 1.57
C ALA A 93 4.77 -2.04 2.65
N GLU A 94 3.66 -2.77 2.62
CA GLU A 94 3.32 -3.83 3.58
C GLU A 94 4.35 -4.97 3.58
N VAL A 95 4.89 -5.32 2.44
CA VAL A 95 5.89 -6.39 2.31
C VAL A 95 7.15 -6.05 3.12
N TYR A 96 7.62 -4.81 3.02
CA TYR A 96 8.82 -4.36 3.73
C TYR A 96 8.55 -4.16 5.22
N ALA A 97 7.42 -3.55 5.57
CA ALA A 97 7.05 -3.30 6.96
C ALA A 97 6.80 -4.60 7.75
N CYS A 98 6.36 -5.68 7.10
CA CYS A 98 6.14 -6.98 7.74
C CYS A 98 7.41 -7.81 7.90
N ILE A 99 8.53 -7.45 7.23
CA ILE A 99 9.81 -8.17 7.31
C ILE A 99 10.83 -7.28 8.03
N PRO A 100 11.10 -7.51 9.32
CA PRO A 100 12.03 -6.67 10.09
C PRO A 100 13.41 -6.59 9.43
N GLY A 101 13.93 -5.37 9.31
CA GLY A 101 15.27 -5.13 8.78
C GLY A 101 15.42 -5.25 7.27
N GLN A 102 14.33 -5.52 6.52
CA GLN A 102 14.37 -5.59 5.06
C GLN A 102 14.41 -4.18 4.46
N PRO A 103 15.49 -3.78 3.76
CA PRO A 103 15.51 -2.50 3.05
C PRO A 103 14.55 -2.50 1.88
N MET A 104 13.97 -1.35 1.60
CA MET A 104 13.13 -1.15 0.43
C MET A 104 13.95 -1.26 -0.87
N LEU A 105 13.46 -2.05 -1.82
CA LEU A 105 14.03 -2.21 -3.16
C LEU A 105 13.42 -1.23 -4.18
N VAL A 106 12.53 -0.35 -3.71
CA VAL A 106 11.77 0.55 -4.58
C VAL A 106 11.61 1.91 -3.91
N THR A 107 11.42 2.93 -4.72
CA THR A 107 11.01 4.26 -4.28
C THR A 107 9.52 4.44 -4.53
N VAL A 108 8.82 5.05 -3.57
CA VAL A 108 7.42 5.45 -3.70
C VAL A 108 7.36 6.97 -3.72
N SER A 109 6.77 7.55 -4.78
CA SER A 109 6.66 9.00 -4.97
C SER A 109 5.23 9.42 -5.29
N ALA A 110 4.88 10.66 -4.96
CA ALA A 110 3.56 11.23 -5.23
C ALA A 110 3.48 11.68 -6.70
N VAL A 111 2.48 11.19 -7.44
CA VAL A 111 2.24 11.58 -8.85
C VAL A 111 1.48 12.91 -8.93
N GLU A 112 0.69 13.19 -7.92
CA GLU A 112 -0.09 14.40 -7.71
C GLU A 112 -0.10 14.73 -6.20
N ASP A 113 -0.76 15.79 -5.77
CA ASP A 113 -0.91 16.09 -4.35
C ASP A 113 -1.61 14.92 -3.65
N THR A 114 -0.89 14.24 -2.78
CA THR A 114 -1.27 12.92 -2.24
C THR A 114 -1.28 12.95 -0.71
N SER A 115 -2.34 12.43 -0.13
CA SER A 115 -2.46 12.23 1.31
C SER A 115 -2.31 10.75 1.66
N VAL A 116 -1.44 10.45 2.62
CA VAL A 116 -1.11 9.08 3.05
C VAL A 116 -1.32 8.92 4.55
N LEU A 117 -1.96 7.84 4.93
CA LEU A 117 -2.06 7.38 6.32
C LEU A 117 -1.01 6.30 6.56
N PHE A 118 -0.13 6.52 7.53
CA PHE A 118 0.86 5.54 7.97
C PHE A 118 0.42 4.87 9.27
N MET A 119 0.64 3.55 9.37
CA MET A 119 0.33 2.76 10.56
C MET A 119 1.46 1.78 10.85
N ASN A 120 1.86 1.65 12.12
CA ASN A 120 2.91 0.73 12.53
C ASN A 120 2.42 -0.73 12.47
N VAL A 121 3.08 -1.55 11.64
CA VAL A 121 2.74 -2.96 11.44
C VAL A 121 2.97 -3.80 12.70
N GLY A 122 4.01 -3.51 13.47
CA GLY A 122 4.27 -4.22 14.72
C GLY A 122 3.07 -4.15 15.67
N ARG A 123 2.43 -2.99 15.75
CA ARG A 123 1.20 -2.80 16.54
C ARG A 123 -0.03 -3.47 15.95
N VAL A 124 -0.09 -3.63 14.62
CA VAL A 124 -1.17 -4.38 13.95
C VAL A 124 -1.09 -5.87 14.29
N LEU A 125 0.13 -6.41 14.34
CA LEU A 125 0.38 -7.84 14.52
C LEU A 125 0.47 -8.27 15.98
N THR A 126 0.70 -7.34 16.91
CA THR A 126 0.76 -7.64 18.34
C THR A 126 -0.64 -7.57 18.98
N THR A 127 -0.89 -8.48 19.91
CA THR A 127 -2.11 -8.46 20.69
C THR A 127 -2.12 -7.21 21.57
N CYS A 128 -3.14 -6.37 21.41
CA CYS A 128 -3.33 -5.21 22.26
C CYS A 128 -3.57 -5.64 23.70
N THR A 129 -2.95 -5.00 24.67
CA THR A 129 -3.17 -5.23 26.10
C THR A 129 -4.65 -5.06 26.53
N ASN A 130 -5.41 -4.31 25.73
CA ASN A 130 -6.84 -4.07 25.94
C ASN A 130 -7.73 -5.10 25.23
N ALA A 131 -7.18 -6.19 24.67
CA ALA A 131 -7.91 -7.26 23.97
C ALA A 131 -8.93 -6.74 22.93
N CYS A 132 -8.58 -5.67 22.20
CA CYS A 132 -9.46 -5.08 21.19
C CYS A 132 -9.77 -6.08 20.08
N PRO A 133 -11.04 -6.45 19.82
CA PRO A 133 -11.42 -7.41 18.78
C PRO A 133 -11.07 -6.90 17.36
N PHE A 134 -10.91 -5.60 17.21
CA PHE A 134 -10.65 -4.93 15.94
C PHE A 134 -9.25 -5.21 15.38
N HIS A 135 -8.24 -5.45 16.22
CA HIS A 135 -6.88 -5.79 15.78
C HIS A 135 -6.85 -7.10 14.99
N THR A 136 -7.61 -8.10 15.43
CA THR A 136 -7.71 -9.40 14.75
C THR A 136 -8.34 -9.23 13.35
N ASN A 137 -9.38 -8.39 13.22
CA ASN A 137 -10.00 -8.11 11.94
C ASN A 137 -9.04 -7.36 11.01
N LEU A 138 -8.32 -6.36 11.53
CA LEU A 138 -7.33 -5.61 10.75
C LEU A 138 -6.19 -6.52 10.27
N ALA A 139 -5.64 -7.37 11.13
CA ALA A 139 -4.58 -8.31 10.76
C ALA A 139 -5.06 -9.31 9.69
N ARG A 140 -6.28 -9.83 9.79
CA ARG A 140 -6.90 -10.68 8.77
C ARG A 140 -7.07 -9.95 7.45
N ASN A 141 -7.54 -8.71 7.49
CA ASN A 141 -7.70 -7.89 6.29
C ASN A 141 -6.34 -7.59 5.64
N LEU A 142 -5.31 -7.29 6.43
CA LEU A 142 -3.94 -7.09 5.92
C LEU A 142 -3.42 -8.36 5.24
N LEU A 143 -3.59 -9.53 5.86
CA LEU A 143 -3.23 -10.81 5.24
C LEU A 143 -3.96 -11.03 3.91
N THR A 144 -5.25 -10.70 3.86
CA THR A 144 -6.05 -10.78 2.62
C THR A 144 -5.52 -9.85 1.53
N VAL A 145 -5.12 -8.62 1.88
CA VAL A 145 -4.49 -7.66 0.95
C VAL A 145 -3.19 -8.23 0.40
N CYS A 146 -2.31 -8.77 1.26
CA CYS A 146 -1.04 -9.38 0.85
C CYS A 146 -1.28 -10.59 -0.08
N ALA A 147 -2.23 -11.46 0.25
CA ALA A 147 -2.58 -12.62 -0.55
C ALA A 147 -3.09 -12.22 -1.95
N HIS A 148 -3.97 -11.22 -2.06
CA HIS A 148 -4.45 -10.70 -3.34
C HIS A 148 -3.31 -10.14 -4.19
N LYS A 149 -2.39 -9.37 -3.61
CA LYS A 149 -1.23 -8.83 -4.32
C LYS A 149 -0.30 -9.94 -4.81
N SER A 150 -0.05 -10.96 -4.00
CA SER A 150 0.74 -12.13 -4.39
C SER A 150 0.09 -12.89 -5.57
N LEU A 151 -1.24 -13.06 -5.53
CA LEU A 151 -1.99 -13.68 -6.62
C LEU A 151 -1.90 -12.85 -7.91
N GLN A 152 -2.07 -11.54 -7.82
CA GLN A 152 -1.93 -10.64 -8.98
C GLN A 152 -0.52 -10.70 -9.58
N LEU A 153 0.53 -10.75 -8.74
CA LEU A 153 1.90 -10.89 -9.21
C LEU A 153 2.11 -12.23 -9.93
N SER A 154 1.62 -13.33 -9.36
CA SER A 154 1.67 -14.67 -9.99
C SER A 154 0.97 -14.69 -11.35
N GLN A 155 -0.20 -14.07 -11.46
CA GLN A 155 -0.93 -13.95 -12.73
C GLN A 155 -0.13 -13.14 -13.77
N ARG A 156 0.50 -12.03 -13.37
CA ARG A 156 1.36 -11.26 -14.28
C ARG A 156 2.52 -12.10 -14.81
N ILE A 157 3.19 -12.86 -13.95
CA ILE A 157 4.29 -13.76 -14.34
C ILE A 157 3.80 -14.81 -15.34
N LEU A 158 2.67 -15.47 -15.09
CA LEU A 158 2.09 -16.45 -15.98
C LEU A 158 1.76 -15.87 -17.36
N HIS A 159 1.20 -14.65 -17.40
CA HIS A 159 0.88 -14.00 -18.67
C HIS A 159 2.10 -13.53 -19.45
N THR A 160 3.22 -13.20 -18.78
CA THR A 160 4.46 -12.81 -19.46
C THR A 160 5.28 -14.00 -19.91
N SER A 161 5.31 -15.09 -19.16
CA SER A 161 6.08 -16.28 -19.50
C SER A 161 5.46 -17.09 -20.67
N SER A 162 4.15 -17.06 -20.84
CA SER A 162 3.48 -17.80 -21.95
C SER A 162 3.80 -17.25 -23.35
N LYS A 163 4.28 -16.03 -23.46
CA LYS A 163 4.71 -15.43 -24.74
C LYS A 163 6.11 -15.89 -25.20
N SER A 164 6.93 -16.43 -24.30
CA SER A 164 8.29 -16.88 -24.62
C SER A 164 8.35 -18.30 -25.22
N ILE A 165 7.31 -19.12 -25.09
CA ILE A 165 7.32 -20.53 -25.53
C ILE A 165 6.81 -20.70 -26.97
N ARG A 166 6.16 -19.70 -27.58
CA ARG A 166 5.66 -19.75 -28.96
C ARG A 166 6.62 -19.17 -30.01
N GLY A 167 7.85 -18.86 -29.64
CA GLY A 167 8.88 -18.26 -30.50
C GLY A 167 10.04 -19.20 -30.84
N ARG A 168 9.84 -20.52 -30.82
CA ARG A 168 10.79 -21.50 -31.36
C ARG A 168 10.10 -22.50 -32.26
#